data_737eb8f0073107d29817348a85f80e72
#
_entry.id   737eb8f0073107d29817348a85f80e72
#
_cell.length_a   1.000
_cell.length_b   1.000
_cell.length_c   1.000
_cell.angle_alpha   90.00
_cell.angle_beta   90.00
_cell.angle_gamma   90.00
#
_symmetry.space_group_name_H-M   'P 1'
#
loop_
_entity.id
_entity.type
_entity.pdbx_description
1 polymer ?
#
loop_
_entity_poly.entity_id
_entity_poly.type
_entity_poly.pdbx_seq_one_letter_code
_entity_poly.pdbx_strand_id
1 'polypeptide(L)'
;MNEERRCNWVKKLCYGMGHVYNDLCAAMWFSYTLFYLQIVLQMEATTAGTLIMTGQIVDSLATPVVGCAVDRTGARRAWHLAGTLAVSVGFSLIYCLKPTSLNTWMIIDYGLVISLFQIGWAVTQISHLSIIPEIATTHSYTSDLTAIRYTASVCSSISVYLITLVVLKNDNDPNKIGPGDFYKFKEIALIITLIGIFSSLIFYCGALTKEDQTDYDTIPGDESVDFSGLVTNEDVTHFLKSSIIYKVSLMYMASRLFTTLTLIYIPLYLDEKGAGSESTGDGIRQTIASVPLVCFVASFLTSILVKFRWCGDKVVYLVGIVLALIASVWIKAGSLFRPDGQLYIIASLIGVSGSATMVSSLCLTAEFVKVNGYGGASVYSMVTFTDKLISGGVVLLVQNLQCTPKEMCPHFYEDVLSYVCGLVSLIGLVSLATLHCRLN
;
A
#
# COMPACT_ATOMS: atom_id res chain seq x y z
N MET A 1 19.06 -28.60 15.69
CA MET A 1 19.17 -27.49 14.72
C MET A 1 20.50 -26.84 15.00
N ASN A 2 21.46 -26.93 14.06
CA ASN A 2 22.83 -26.47 14.27
C ASN A 2 22.84 -24.96 14.58
N GLU A 3 23.78 -24.52 15.45
CA GLU A 3 23.91 -23.10 15.87
C GLU A 3 24.03 -22.17 14.66
N GLU A 4 24.75 -22.57 13.64
CA GLU A 4 24.93 -21.84 12.38
C GLU A 4 23.60 -21.58 11.64
N ARG A 5 22.70 -22.57 11.56
CA ARG A 5 21.35 -22.39 11.00
C ARG A 5 20.51 -21.44 11.85
N ARG A 6 20.66 -21.47 13.16
CA ARG A 6 19.93 -20.60 14.07
C ARG A 6 20.38 -19.15 13.93
N CYS A 7 21.68 -18.91 13.85
CA CYS A 7 22.26 -17.59 13.60
C CYS A 7 21.76 -16.99 12.28
N ASN A 8 21.73 -17.79 11.22
CA ASN A 8 21.26 -17.37 9.90
C ASN A 8 19.75 -16.97 9.89
N TRP A 9 18.89 -17.72 10.60
CA TRP A 9 17.47 -17.36 10.70
C TRP A 9 17.25 -16.08 11.50
N VAL A 10 18.00 -15.84 12.58
CA VAL A 10 17.92 -14.60 13.35
C VAL A 10 18.29 -13.39 12.49
N LYS A 11 19.37 -13.48 11.70
CA LYS A 11 19.78 -12.40 10.77
C LYS A 11 18.67 -12.11 9.75
N LYS A 12 18.04 -13.14 9.16
CA LYS A 12 16.93 -12.98 8.23
C LYS A 12 15.72 -12.30 8.86
N LEU A 13 15.36 -12.69 10.09
CA LEU A 13 14.25 -12.06 10.82
C LEU A 13 14.57 -10.61 11.16
N CYS A 14 15.78 -10.31 11.63
CA CYS A 14 16.21 -8.93 11.89
C CYS A 14 16.16 -8.07 10.61
N TYR A 15 16.55 -8.63 9.46
CA TYR A 15 16.38 -7.94 8.18
C TYR A 15 14.89 -7.59 7.93
N GLY A 16 13.97 -8.53 8.11
CA GLY A 16 12.54 -8.28 7.94
C GLY A 16 12.00 -7.15 8.80
N MET A 17 12.54 -6.99 10.02
CA MET A 17 12.14 -5.92 10.95
C MET A 17 12.45 -4.51 10.44
N GLY A 18 13.42 -4.36 9.51
CA GLY A 18 13.77 -3.05 8.95
C GLY A 18 12.69 -2.38 8.12
N HIS A 19 11.73 -3.14 7.58
CA HIS A 19 10.63 -2.56 6.79
C HIS A 19 9.31 -2.43 7.56
N VAL A 20 9.21 -3.02 8.77
CA VAL A 20 7.98 -3.04 9.59
C VAL A 20 7.43 -1.64 9.82
N TYR A 21 8.30 -0.66 10.15
CA TYR A 21 7.84 0.71 10.39
C TYR A 21 7.19 1.32 9.14
N ASN A 22 7.81 1.13 8.00
CA ASN A 22 7.28 1.64 6.72
C ASN A 22 5.90 1.03 6.40
N ASP A 23 5.73 -0.27 6.66
CA ASP A 23 4.48 -0.99 6.41
C ASP A 23 3.37 -0.60 7.41
N LEU A 24 3.72 -0.35 8.69
CA LEU A 24 2.79 0.20 9.68
C LEU A 24 2.25 1.57 9.23
N CYS A 25 3.14 2.47 8.82
CA CYS A 25 2.76 3.78 8.30
C CYS A 25 1.93 3.67 7.01
N ALA A 26 2.25 2.70 6.13
CA ALA A 26 1.51 2.42 4.91
C ALA A 26 0.05 2.06 5.19
N ALA A 27 -0.18 1.14 6.11
CA ALA A 27 -1.52 0.72 6.46
C ALA A 27 -2.36 1.87 7.01
N MET A 28 -1.77 2.72 7.86
CA MET A 28 -2.44 3.91 8.39
C MET A 28 -2.69 4.96 7.30
N TRP A 29 -1.71 5.21 6.43
CA TRP A 29 -1.78 6.18 5.35
C TRP A 29 -2.91 5.86 4.37
N PHE A 30 -2.96 4.63 3.85
CA PHE A 30 -3.96 4.27 2.86
C PHE A 30 -5.36 4.05 3.43
N SER A 31 -5.49 3.64 4.69
CA SER A 31 -6.81 3.33 5.25
C SER A 31 -7.45 4.51 5.97
N TYR A 32 -6.66 5.35 6.64
CA TYR A 32 -7.24 6.30 7.58
C TYR A 32 -6.85 7.76 7.36
N THR A 33 -5.81 8.08 6.54
CA THR A 33 -5.37 9.48 6.42
C THR A 33 -6.43 10.37 5.79
N LEU A 34 -7.05 9.95 4.68
CA LEU A 34 -8.10 10.75 4.04
C LEU A 34 -9.32 10.91 4.98
N PHE A 35 -9.71 9.84 5.67
CA PHE A 35 -10.75 9.85 6.69
C PHE A 35 -10.42 10.84 7.82
N TYR A 36 -9.19 10.78 8.35
CA TYR A 36 -8.72 11.68 9.40
C TYR A 36 -8.75 13.16 8.96
N LEU A 37 -8.25 13.46 7.76
CA LEU A 37 -8.25 14.83 7.24
C LEU A 37 -9.67 15.39 7.09
N GLN A 38 -10.62 14.58 6.60
CA GLN A 38 -12.00 15.03 6.34
C GLN A 38 -12.90 15.01 7.58
N ILE A 39 -12.86 13.93 8.36
CA ILE A 39 -13.83 13.70 9.43
C ILE A 39 -13.31 14.24 10.77
N VAL A 40 -12.03 14.05 11.07
CA VAL A 40 -11.45 14.47 12.34
C VAL A 40 -10.97 15.92 12.28
N LEU A 41 -10.25 16.29 11.22
CA LEU A 41 -9.76 17.66 11.05
C LEU A 41 -10.78 18.59 10.36
N GLN A 42 -11.90 18.07 9.86
CA GLN A 42 -12.94 18.83 9.15
C GLN A 42 -12.41 19.61 7.94
N MET A 43 -11.38 19.07 7.27
CA MET A 43 -10.89 19.67 6.03
C MET A 43 -11.90 19.45 4.89
N GLU A 44 -12.02 20.42 4.01
CA GLU A 44 -12.79 20.28 2.78
C GLU A 44 -12.26 19.11 1.95
N ALA A 45 -13.16 18.35 1.31
CA ALA A 45 -12.83 17.15 0.54
C ALA A 45 -11.76 17.40 -0.52
N THR A 46 -11.89 18.48 -1.26
CA THR A 46 -10.94 18.93 -2.29
C THR A 46 -9.54 19.15 -1.71
N THR A 47 -9.47 19.84 -0.56
CA THR A 47 -8.21 20.09 0.15
C THR A 47 -7.57 18.80 0.62
N ALA A 48 -8.33 17.91 1.23
CA ALA A 48 -7.84 16.61 1.69
C ALA A 48 -7.37 15.75 0.50
N GLY A 49 -8.11 15.71 -0.60
CA GLY A 49 -7.72 15.04 -1.84
C GLY A 49 -6.45 15.61 -2.45
N THR A 50 -6.29 16.94 -2.44
CA THR A 50 -5.08 17.63 -2.92
C THR A 50 -3.85 17.25 -2.07
N LEU A 51 -3.98 17.16 -0.76
CA LEU A 51 -2.90 16.74 0.13
C LEU A 51 -2.48 15.28 -0.13
N ILE A 52 -3.44 14.37 -0.33
CA ILE A 52 -3.15 12.98 -0.71
C ILE A 52 -2.44 12.93 -2.07
N MET A 53 -2.93 13.66 -3.09
CA MET A 53 -2.29 13.73 -4.40
C MET A 53 -0.87 14.30 -4.33
N THR A 54 -0.64 15.34 -3.53
CA THR A 54 0.69 15.90 -3.28
C THR A 54 1.63 14.83 -2.75
N GLY A 55 1.19 14.04 -1.77
CA GLY A 55 1.95 12.91 -1.25
C GLY A 55 2.33 11.89 -2.34
N GLN A 56 1.37 11.51 -3.19
CA GLN A 56 1.60 10.54 -4.26
C GLN A 56 2.58 11.07 -5.32
N ILE A 57 2.50 12.34 -5.68
CA ILE A 57 3.44 12.98 -6.61
C ILE A 57 4.86 12.99 -6.01
N VAL A 58 5.00 13.40 -4.77
CA VAL A 58 6.29 13.47 -4.08
C VAL A 58 6.93 12.09 -3.99
N ASP A 59 6.19 11.06 -3.57
CA ASP A 59 6.68 9.67 -3.52
C ASP A 59 7.08 9.16 -4.91
N SER A 60 6.28 9.44 -5.94
CA SER A 60 6.57 9.03 -7.32
C SER A 60 7.87 9.62 -7.85
N LEU A 61 8.12 10.90 -7.56
CA LEU A 61 9.32 11.60 -8.01
C LEU A 61 10.55 11.25 -7.13
N ALA A 62 10.35 11.09 -5.82
CA ALA A 62 11.42 10.75 -4.89
C ALA A 62 12.00 9.35 -5.17
N THR A 63 11.15 8.38 -5.51
CA THR A 63 11.57 6.98 -5.69
C THR A 63 12.74 6.81 -6.66
N PRO A 64 12.73 7.28 -7.93
CA PRO A 64 13.85 7.14 -8.84
C PRO A 64 15.08 7.98 -8.43
N VAL A 65 14.86 9.18 -7.88
CA VAL A 65 15.95 10.06 -7.42
C VAL A 65 16.71 9.41 -6.27
N VAL A 66 15.99 8.86 -5.30
CA VAL A 66 16.56 8.14 -4.15
C VAL A 66 17.29 6.88 -4.61
N GLY A 67 16.72 6.11 -5.56
CA GLY A 67 17.39 4.95 -6.13
C GLY A 67 18.77 5.28 -6.69
N CYS A 68 18.85 6.30 -7.54
CA CYS A 68 20.12 6.79 -8.08
C CYS A 68 21.09 7.28 -6.99
N ALA A 69 20.59 7.95 -5.96
CA ALA A 69 21.43 8.47 -4.89
C ALA A 69 22.00 7.36 -4.00
N VAL A 70 21.18 6.38 -3.66
CA VAL A 70 21.57 5.18 -2.87
C VAL A 70 22.64 4.38 -3.63
N ASP A 71 22.42 4.13 -4.93
CA ASP A 71 23.37 3.37 -5.75
C ASP A 71 24.72 4.09 -5.90
N ARG A 72 24.71 5.41 -6.10
CA ARG A 72 25.94 6.20 -6.21
C ARG A 72 26.76 6.27 -4.94
N THR A 73 26.11 6.29 -3.78
CA THR A 73 26.81 6.44 -2.50
C THR A 73 27.20 5.12 -1.86
N GLY A 74 26.52 4.02 -2.21
CA GLY A 74 26.68 2.72 -1.57
C GLY A 74 26.29 2.67 -0.07
N ALA A 75 25.94 3.80 0.53
CA ALA A 75 25.69 3.93 1.96
C ALA A 75 24.23 3.54 2.35
N ARG A 76 23.76 2.36 1.94
CA ARG A 76 22.37 1.92 2.07
C ARG A 76 21.80 2.00 3.48
N ARG A 77 22.61 1.67 4.49
CA ARG A 77 22.19 1.74 5.91
C ARG A 77 22.01 3.19 6.40
N ALA A 78 22.90 4.08 6.00
CA ALA A 78 22.80 5.50 6.36
C ALA A 78 21.56 6.13 5.72
N TRP A 79 21.27 5.78 4.46
CA TRP A 79 20.03 6.18 3.78
C TRP A 79 18.81 5.63 4.49
N HIS A 80 18.80 4.34 4.85
CA HIS A 80 17.70 3.74 5.59
C HIS A 80 17.46 4.44 6.94
N LEU A 81 18.52 4.77 7.69
CA LEU A 81 18.41 5.51 8.94
C LEU A 81 17.81 6.91 8.73
N ALA A 82 18.33 7.65 7.74
CA ALA A 82 17.82 8.97 7.39
C ALA A 82 16.34 8.92 7.00
N GLY A 83 15.95 7.92 6.18
CA GLY A 83 14.56 7.67 5.82
C GLY A 83 13.68 7.35 7.02
N THR A 84 14.13 6.46 7.91
CA THR A 84 13.41 6.10 9.14
C THR A 84 13.18 7.32 10.04
N LEU A 85 14.17 8.19 10.19
CA LEU A 85 14.04 9.43 10.95
C LEU A 85 13.03 10.39 10.29
N ALA A 86 13.11 10.58 8.97
CA ALA A 86 12.19 11.41 8.22
C ALA A 86 10.74 10.88 8.31
N VAL A 87 10.54 9.55 8.21
CA VAL A 87 9.24 8.91 8.43
C VAL A 87 8.74 9.17 9.84
N SER A 88 9.60 9.00 10.86
CA SER A 88 9.22 9.19 12.26
C SER A 88 8.73 10.60 12.53
N VAL A 89 9.43 11.60 12.03
CA VAL A 89 9.05 13.01 12.18
C VAL A 89 7.81 13.33 11.35
N GLY A 90 7.82 13.03 10.06
CA GLY A 90 6.73 13.37 9.14
C GLY A 90 5.42 12.68 9.51
N PHE A 91 5.44 11.37 9.75
CA PHE A 91 4.25 10.61 10.13
C PHE A 91 3.65 11.07 11.47
N SER A 92 4.51 11.26 12.49
CA SER A 92 4.03 11.75 13.78
C SER A 92 3.43 13.15 13.67
N LEU A 93 4.03 14.05 12.92
CA LEU A 93 3.51 15.41 12.74
C LEU A 93 2.15 15.43 12.03
N ILE A 94 1.91 14.58 11.02
CA ILE A 94 0.60 14.51 10.34
C ILE A 94 -0.53 14.34 11.35
N TYR A 95 -0.36 13.51 12.38
CA TYR A 95 -1.41 13.18 13.35
C TYR A 95 -1.30 13.94 14.68
N CYS A 96 -0.17 14.58 14.97
CA CYS A 96 0.03 15.33 16.21
C CYS A 96 -0.23 16.84 16.07
N LEU A 97 -0.16 17.39 14.87
CA LEU A 97 -0.47 18.79 14.62
C LEU A 97 -1.99 18.98 14.62
N LYS A 98 -2.51 19.68 15.63
CA LYS A 98 -3.91 20.07 15.65
C LYS A 98 -4.06 21.47 15.04
N PRO A 99 -4.81 21.62 13.95
CA PRO A 99 -5.04 22.92 13.35
C PRO A 99 -5.86 23.81 14.31
N THR A 100 -5.41 25.04 14.50
CA THR A 100 -6.18 26.05 15.23
C THR A 100 -7.18 26.77 14.31
N SER A 101 -6.90 26.83 13.02
CA SER A 101 -7.76 27.38 11.98
C SER A 101 -7.42 26.72 10.63
N LEU A 102 -8.44 26.47 9.81
CA LEU A 102 -8.26 25.95 8.46
C LEU A 102 -7.95 27.11 7.50
N ASN A 103 -6.71 27.57 7.49
CA ASN A 103 -6.23 28.62 6.59
C ASN A 103 -5.21 28.07 5.58
N THR A 104 -4.86 28.85 4.56
CA THR A 104 -3.94 28.47 3.51
C THR A 104 -2.56 28.09 4.05
N TRP A 105 -2.07 28.76 5.08
CA TRP A 105 -0.75 28.47 5.67
C TRP A 105 -0.72 27.08 6.30
N MET A 106 -1.77 26.72 6.99
CA MET A 106 -1.88 25.39 7.58
C MET A 106 -1.94 24.29 6.51
N ILE A 107 -2.61 24.52 5.39
CA ILE A 107 -2.63 23.57 4.27
C ILE A 107 -1.22 23.38 3.70
N ILE A 108 -0.45 24.46 3.59
CA ILE A 108 0.96 24.41 3.15
C ILE A 108 1.79 23.62 4.17
N ASP A 109 1.63 23.86 5.49
CA ASP A 109 2.33 23.13 6.52
C ASP A 109 2.05 21.62 6.46
N TYR A 110 0.78 21.23 6.29
CA TYR A 110 0.42 19.82 6.09
C TYR A 110 1.02 19.25 4.80
N GLY A 111 1.03 20.00 3.72
CA GLY A 111 1.67 19.62 2.46
C GLY A 111 3.17 19.36 2.62
N LEU A 112 3.87 20.22 3.37
CA LEU A 112 5.30 20.07 3.67
C LEU A 112 5.57 18.83 4.55
N VAL A 113 4.76 18.64 5.59
CA VAL A 113 4.88 17.49 6.50
C VAL A 113 4.60 16.18 5.76
N ILE A 114 3.56 16.13 4.94
CA ILE A 114 3.25 14.98 4.08
C ILE A 114 4.38 14.73 3.10
N SER A 115 4.96 15.76 2.49
CA SER A 115 6.10 15.63 1.58
C SER A 115 7.32 15.05 2.29
N LEU A 116 7.64 15.51 3.50
CA LEU A 116 8.71 14.95 4.32
C LEU A 116 8.48 13.46 4.61
N PHE A 117 7.26 13.10 5.00
CA PHE A 117 6.88 11.71 5.22
C PHE A 117 7.05 10.85 3.97
N GLN A 118 6.58 11.30 2.82
CA GLN A 118 6.66 10.56 1.56
C GLN A 118 8.09 10.41 1.03
N ILE A 119 8.92 11.43 1.16
CA ILE A 119 10.36 11.34 0.86
C ILE A 119 11.02 10.31 1.79
N GLY A 120 10.78 10.40 3.10
CA GLY A 120 11.28 9.44 4.08
C GLY A 120 10.84 8.02 3.77
N TRP A 121 9.58 7.84 3.36
CA TRP A 121 9.04 6.54 2.92
C TRP A 121 9.82 5.98 1.74
N ALA A 122 9.96 6.76 0.65
CA ALA A 122 10.71 6.34 -0.52
C ALA A 122 12.16 5.96 -0.17
N VAL A 123 12.82 6.77 0.67
CA VAL A 123 14.20 6.52 1.14
C VAL A 123 14.30 5.21 1.90
N THR A 124 13.42 4.98 2.89
CA THR A 124 13.41 3.74 3.68
C THR A 124 13.13 2.52 2.79
N GLN A 125 12.14 2.60 1.91
CA GLN A 125 11.75 1.50 1.04
C GLN A 125 12.86 1.09 0.07
N ILE A 126 13.45 2.06 -0.63
CA ILE A 126 14.48 1.80 -1.64
C ILE A 126 15.76 1.31 -1.00
N SER A 127 16.24 1.98 0.07
CA SER A 127 17.46 1.56 0.75
C SER A 127 17.34 0.17 1.37
N HIS A 128 16.19 -0.18 1.96
CA HIS A 128 15.97 -1.52 2.51
C HIS A 128 15.95 -2.61 1.43
N LEU A 129 15.29 -2.36 0.28
CA LEU A 129 15.27 -3.29 -0.84
C LEU A 129 16.67 -3.49 -1.44
N SER A 130 17.46 -2.44 -1.52
CA SER A 130 18.82 -2.49 -2.09
C SER A 130 19.83 -3.24 -1.21
N ILE A 131 19.49 -3.56 0.05
CA ILE A 131 20.31 -4.41 0.92
C ILE A 131 20.19 -5.90 0.54
N ILE A 132 19.07 -6.36 -0.06
CA ILE A 132 18.86 -7.77 -0.41
C ILE A 132 20.04 -8.35 -1.25
N PRO A 133 20.44 -7.73 -2.37
CA PRO A 133 21.54 -8.23 -3.17
C PRO A 133 22.88 -8.29 -2.43
N GLU A 134 23.08 -7.43 -1.42
CA GLU A 134 24.32 -7.42 -0.63
C GLU A 134 24.42 -8.59 0.34
N ILE A 135 23.31 -8.99 0.97
CA ILE A 135 23.30 -10.03 2.01
C ILE A 135 22.89 -11.40 1.48
N ALA A 136 22.31 -11.48 0.27
CA ALA A 136 21.83 -12.73 -0.29
C ALA A 136 22.93 -13.43 -1.12
N THR A 137 23.52 -14.46 -0.57
CA THR A 137 24.54 -15.29 -1.24
C THR A 137 23.99 -16.29 -2.24
N THR A 138 22.69 -16.61 -2.17
CA THR A 138 22.03 -17.59 -3.04
C THR A 138 20.61 -17.16 -3.40
N HIS A 139 20.08 -17.65 -4.52
CA HIS A 139 18.70 -17.42 -4.92
C HIS A 139 17.67 -17.87 -3.85
N SER A 140 17.96 -18.97 -3.14
CA SER A 140 17.13 -19.44 -2.02
C SER A 140 17.12 -18.43 -0.87
N TYR A 141 18.28 -17.82 -0.56
CA TYR A 141 18.40 -16.81 0.48
C TYR A 141 17.59 -15.53 0.13
N THR A 142 17.68 -15.07 -1.12
CA THR A 142 16.88 -13.95 -1.65
C THR A 142 15.38 -14.23 -1.49
N SER A 143 14.95 -15.43 -1.83
CA SER A 143 13.55 -15.86 -1.69
C SER A 143 13.09 -15.83 -0.24
N ASP A 144 13.92 -16.32 0.69
CA ASP A 144 13.60 -16.30 2.11
C ASP A 144 13.45 -14.87 2.66
N LEU A 145 14.40 -13.96 2.32
CA LEU A 145 14.35 -12.56 2.73
C LEU A 145 13.08 -11.86 2.22
N THR A 146 12.73 -12.10 0.96
CA THR A 146 11.53 -11.54 0.34
C THR A 146 10.26 -12.07 1.02
N ALA A 147 10.22 -13.36 1.33
CA ALA A 147 9.08 -13.98 2.01
C ALA A 147 8.92 -13.45 3.45
N ILE A 148 10.03 -13.31 4.19
CA ILE A 148 10.03 -12.75 5.55
C ILE A 148 9.56 -11.29 5.53
N ARG A 149 10.08 -10.49 4.59
CA ARG A 149 9.65 -9.09 4.43
C ARG A 149 8.14 -9.00 4.13
N TYR A 150 7.63 -9.82 3.21
CA TYR A 150 6.20 -9.85 2.90
C TYR A 150 5.35 -10.25 4.14
N THR A 151 5.77 -11.27 4.88
CA THR A 151 5.10 -11.70 6.10
C THR A 151 5.09 -10.58 7.15
N ALA A 152 6.22 -9.88 7.33
CA ALA A 152 6.33 -8.74 8.23
C ALA A 152 5.37 -7.61 7.83
N SER A 153 5.25 -7.31 6.52
CA SER A 153 4.31 -6.32 5.98
C SER A 153 2.86 -6.65 6.32
N VAL A 154 2.48 -7.91 6.16
CA VAL A 154 1.12 -8.38 6.51
C VAL A 154 0.86 -8.25 8.00
N CYS A 155 1.79 -8.71 8.84
CA CYS A 155 1.67 -8.58 10.31
C CYS A 155 1.56 -7.11 10.73
N SER A 156 2.33 -6.22 10.09
CA SER A 156 2.27 -4.79 10.34
C SER A 156 0.90 -4.21 10.04
N SER A 157 0.33 -4.53 8.89
CA SER A 157 -1.01 -4.05 8.50
C SER A 157 -2.09 -4.55 9.45
N ILE A 158 -2.07 -5.84 9.81
CA ILE A 158 -3.00 -6.41 10.80
C ILE A 158 -2.84 -5.68 12.15
N SER A 159 -1.61 -5.41 12.58
CA SER A 159 -1.33 -4.71 13.83
C SER A 159 -1.96 -3.31 13.86
N VAL A 160 -1.88 -2.55 12.77
CA VAL A 160 -2.50 -1.21 12.67
C VAL A 160 -4.01 -1.29 12.85
N TYR A 161 -4.68 -2.22 12.19
CA TYR A 161 -6.13 -2.37 12.32
C TYR A 161 -6.54 -2.82 13.74
N LEU A 162 -5.75 -3.71 14.38
CA LEU A 162 -5.98 -4.11 15.76
C LEU A 162 -5.77 -2.96 16.74
N ILE A 163 -4.69 -2.18 16.59
CA ILE A 163 -4.44 -0.97 17.40
C ILE A 163 -5.60 0.02 17.24
N THR A 164 -6.00 0.29 16.01
CA THR A 164 -7.12 1.18 15.70
C THR A 164 -8.42 0.67 16.35
N LEU A 165 -8.69 -0.63 16.26
CA LEU A 165 -9.86 -1.25 16.86
C LEU A 165 -9.86 -1.08 18.40
N VAL A 166 -8.73 -1.31 19.05
CA VAL A 166 -8.60 -1.20 20.51
C VAL A 166 -8.77 0.26 20.95
N VAL A 167 -8.09 1.20 20.29
CA VAL A 167 -8.14 2.62 20.67
C VAL A 167 -9.50 3.23 20.40
N LEU A 168 -10.15 2.91 19.29
CA LEU A 168 -11.49 3.44 18.97
C LEU A 168 -12.59 2.80 19.81
N LYS A 169 -12.43 1.55 20.26
CA LYS A 169 -13.42 0.84 21.09
C LYS A 169 -13.40 1.28 22.55
N ASN A 170 -12.30 1.82 23.05
CA ASN A 170 -12.06 2.07 24.47
C ASN A 170 -12.82 3.29 25.04
N ASP A 171 -13.86 3.76 24.36
CA ASP A 171 -14.66 4.89 24.77
C ASP A 171 -16.14 4.53 24.88
N ASN A 172 -16.75 4.89 26.02
CA ASN A 172 -18.19 4.79 26.22
C ASN A 172 -18.94 5.95 25.53
N ASP A 173 -18.32 6.61 24.55
CA ASP A 173 -18.93 7.70 23.81
C ASP A 173 -19.81 7.13 22.67
N PRO A 174 -21.13 7.27 22.74
CA PRO A 174 -22.05 6.77 21.72
C PRO A 174 -22.00 7.58 20.42
N ASN A 175 -21.18 8.63 20.36
CA ASN A 175 -21.12 9.51 19.21
C ASN A 175 -20.26 8.90 18.08
N LYS A 176 -20.56 9.34 16.85
CA LYS A 176 -19.72 9.06 15.68
C LYS A 176 -18.32 9.63 15.84
N ILE A 177 -17.37 9.09 15.06
CA ILE A 177 -16.02 9.66 14.96
C ILE A 177 -16.13 11.10 14.41
N GLY A 178 -15.43 12.02 15.07
CA GLY A 178 -15.46 13.44 14.73
C GLY A 178 -14.25 14.19 15.28
N PRO A 179 -14.32 15.53 15.32
CA PRO A 179 -13.20 16.38 15.77
C PRO A 179 -12.73 16.12 17.21
N GLY A 180 -13.58 15.55 18.06
CA GLY A 180 -13.24 15.12 19.43
C GLY A 180 -12.26 13.97 19.47
N ASP A 181 -12.20 13.14 18.41
CA ASP A 181 -11.36 11.95 18.34
C ASP A 181 -9.92 12.23 17.86
N PHE A 182 -9.54 13.50 17.71
CA PHE A 182 -8.17 13.88 17.34
C PHE A 182 -7.12 13.19 18.22
N TYR A 183 -7.33 13.15 19.53
CA TYR A 183 -6.38 12.54 20.46
C TYR A 183 -6.24 11.02 20.27
N LYS A 184 -7.29 10.33 19.82
CA LYS A 184 -7.24 8.89 19.52
C LYS A 184 -6.38 8.61 18.29
N PHE A 185 -6.55 9.39 17.20
CA PHE A 185 -5.70 9.25 16.02
C PHE A 185 -4.24 9.60 16.33
N LYS A 186 -3.99 10.59 17.15
CA LYS A 186 -2.67 10.90 17.68
C LYS A 186 -2.09 9.72 18.47
N GLU A 187 -2.86 9.11 19.36
CA GLU A 187 -2.47 7.94 20.14
C GLU A 187 -2.11 6.76 19.23
N ILE A 188 -2.95 6.43 18.25
CA ILE A 188 -2.68 5.38 17.26
C ILE A 188 -1.34 5.65 16.55
N ALA A 189 -1.13 6.88 16.05
CA ALA A 189 0.09 7.24 15.35
C ALA A 189 1.34 7.15 16.24
N LEU A 190 1.25 7.55 17.51
CA LEU A 190 2.36 7.43 18.45
C LEU A 190 2.68 5.97 18.80
N ILE A 191 1.67 5.12 19.00
CA ILE A 191 1.87 3.68 19.22
C ILE A 191 2.55 3.06 17.99
N ILE A 192 2.09 3.36 16.77
CA ILE A 192 2.69 2.92 15.52
C ILE A 192 4.15 3.36 15.43
N THR A 193 4.43 4.63 15.75
CA THR A 193 5.78 5.19 15.73
C THR A 193 6.69 4.48 16.73
N LEU A 194 6.23 4.22 17.96
CA LEU A 194 7.02 3.50 18.97
C LEU A 194 7.34 2.07 18.54
N ILE A 195 6.36 1.32 18.04
CA ILE A 195 6.57 -0.03 17.51
C ILE A 195 7.54 0.01 16.32
N GLY A 196 7.38 1.00 15.44
CA GLY A 196 8.23 1.19 14.27
C GLY A 196 9.68 1.51 14.63
N ILE A 197 9.92 2.41 15.57
CA ILE A 197 11.28 2.71 16.07
C ILE A 197 11.90 1.46 16.71
N PHE A 198 11.13 0.74 17.53
CA PHE A 198 11.61 -0.49 18.18
C PHE A 198 11.98 -1.57 17.14
N SER A 199 11.16 -1.77 16.10
CA SER A 199 11.47 -2.71 15.02
C SER A 199 12.72 -2.30 14.25
N SER A 200 12.89 -1.00 13.99
CA SER A 200 14.08 -0.46 13.33
C SER A 200 15.34 -0.66 14.18
N LEU A 201 15.26 -0.51 15.50
CA LEU A 201 16.39 -0.80 16.40
C LEU A 201 16.80 -2.27 16.31
N ILE A 202 15.84 -3.21 16.26
CA ILE A 202 16.13 -4.65 16.07
C ILE A 202 16.88 -4.87 14.75
N PHE A 203 16.46 -4.21 13.68
CA PHE A 203 17.14 -4.28 12.40
C PHE A 203 18.60 -3.79 12.48
N TYR A 204 18.84 -2.61 13.08
CA TYR A 204 20.20 -2.05 13.19
C TYR A 204 21.11 -2.86 14.12
N CYS A 205 20.56 -3.49 15.16
CA CYS A 205 21.34 -4.30 16.10
C CYS A 205 21.62 -5.71 15.60
N GLY A 206 20.71 -6.30 14.79
CA GLY A 206 20.74 -7.73 14.51
C GLY A 206 20.98 -8.13 13.07
N ALA A 207 20.70 -7.25 12.11
CA ALA A 207 20.73 -7.67 10.71
C ALA A 207 22.14 -7.76 10.13
N LEU A 208 23.11 -7.02 10.70
CA LEU A 208 24.40 -6.81 10.05
C LEU A 208 25.49 -6.56 11.10
N THR A 209 26.19 -7.58 11.51
CA THR A 209 27.42 -7.46 12.30
C THR A 209 28.62 -7.19 11.37
N LYS A 210 29.65 -6.51 11.89
CA LYS A 210 30.89 -6.15 11.13
C LYS A 210 31.61 -7.35 10.50
N GLU A 211 31.38 -8.56 10.98
CA GLU A 211 31.95 -9.81 10.44
C GLU A 211 31.48 -10.11 9.00
N ASP A 212 30.29 -9.67 8.64
CA ASP A 212 29.75 -9.91 7.28
C ASP A 212 30.37 -9.00 6.20
N GLN A 213 31.15 -7.97 6.57
CA GLN A 213 31.83 -7.08 5.62
C GLN A 213 33.22 -7.59 5.18
N THR A 214 33.87 -8.46 5.96
CA THR A 214 35.22 -8.93 5.66
C THR A 214 35.28 -10.15 4.73
N ASP A 215 34.19 -10.92 4.63
CA ASP A 215 34.11 -12.11 3.74
C ASP A 215 33.77 -11.78 2.27
N TYR A 216 33.35 -10.55 1.99
CA TYR A 216 32.93 -10.16 0.63
C TYR A 216 34.07 -9.70 -0.29
N ASP A 217 35.26 -9.40 0.26
CA ASP A 217 36.41 -8.97 -0.55
C ASP A 217 37.18 -10.12 -1.22
N THR A 218 36.72 -11.37 -1.06
CA THR A 218 37.46 -12.57 -1.48
C THR A 218 36.69 -13.58 -2.34
N ILE A 219 35.66 -13.20 -3.04
CA ILE A 219 35.07 -14.10 -4.06
C ILE A 219 35.59 -13.70 -5.45
N PRO A 220 36.49 -14.49 -6.06
CA PRO A 220 36.88 -14.25 -7.44
C PRO A 220 35.73 -14.67 -8.36
N GLY A 221 35.23 -13.72 -9.10
CA GLY A 221 34.63 -13.90 -10.41
C GLY A 221 33.60 -15.03 -10.55
N ASP A 222 32.37 -14.76 -10.12
CA ASP A 222 31.22 -15.39 -10.79
C ASP A 222 30.24 -14.26 -11.17
N GLU A 223 29.68 -14.37 -12.36
CA GLU A 223 28.99 -13.33 -13.09
C GLU A 223 28.06 -12.50 -12.17
N SER A 224 28.54 -11.34 -11.78
CA SER A 224 27.70 -10.27 -11.25
C SER A 224 26.58 -10.09 -12.28
N VAL A 225 25.35 -10.37 -11.90
CA VAL A 225 24.19 -9.91 -12.65
C VAL A 225 24.30 -8.39 -12.63
N ASP A 226 24.87 -7.86 -13.69
CA ASP A 226 25.14 -6.45 -13.90
C ASP A 226 23.78 -5.72 -13.99
N PHE A 227 23.32 -5.21 -12.87
CA PHE A 227 22.17 -4.31 -12.80
C PHE A 227 22.47 -2.94 -13.43
N SER A 228 23.75 -2.71 -13.83
CA SER A 228 24.21 -1.52 -14.54
C SER A 228 24.07 -1.63 -16.06
N GLY A 229 23.44 -2.69 -16.57
CA GLY A 229 23.07 -2.75 -17.99
C GLY A 229 22.27 -1.50 -18.33
N LEU A 230 23.00 -0.43 -18.69
CA LEU A 230 22.44 0.78 -19.26
C LEU A 230 21.44 0.36 -20.31
N VAL A 231 20.14 0.58 -20.02
CA VAL A 231 19.08 0.50 -21.01
C VAL A 231 19.51 1.43 -22.15
N THR A 232 19.93 0.86 -23.27
CA THR A 232 20.29 1.67 -24.43
C THR A 232 19.04 2.42 -24.90
N ASN A 233 19.18 3.59 -25.46
CA ASN A 233 18.03 4.35 -25.99
C ASN A 233 17.21 3.53 -27.00
N GLU A 234 17.82 2.58 -27.70
CA GLU A 234 17.15 1.67 -28.64
C GLU A 234 16.24 0.68 -27.91
N ASP A 235 16.65 0.13 -26.76
CA ASP A 235 15.84 -0.80 -25.96
C ASP A 235 14.60 -0.08 -25.38
N VAL A 236 14.73 1.18 -24.92
CA VAL A 236 13.60 1.99 -24.42
C VAL A 236 12.58 2.26 -25.53
N THR A 237 13.03 2.63 -26.73
CA THR A 237 12.13 2.92 -27.85
C THR A 237 11.41 1.68 -28.35
N HIS A 238 12.06 0.54 -28.39
CA HIS A 238 11.45 -0.75 -28.76
C HIS A 238 10.44 -1.20 -27.71
N PHE A 239 10.80 -1.05 -26.43
CA PHE A 239 9.94 -1.30 -25.28
C PHE A 239 8.65 -0.47 -25.33
N LEU A 240 8.74 0.84 -25.51
CA LEU A 240 7.58 1.74 -25.57
C LEU A 240 6.66 1.48 -26.80
N LYS A 241 7.16 0.82 -27.84
CA LYS A 241 6.37 0.43 -29.02
C LYS A 241 5.55 -0.86 -28.82
N SER A 242 5.85 -1.66 -27.79
CA SER A 242 5.15 -2.91 -27.56
C SER A 242 3.75 -2.70 -26.99
N SER A 243 2.71 -3.03 -27.75
CA SER A 243 1.29 -2.94 -27.32
C SER A 243 0.99 -3.83 -26.10
N ILE A 244 1.74 -4.90 -25.88
CA ILE A 244 1.50 -5.87 -24.80
C ILE A 244 1.86 -5.25 -23.44
N ILE A 245 2.92 -4.42 -23.40
CA ILE A 245 3.34 -3.75 -22.16
C ILE A 245 2.26 -2.84 -21.60
N TYR A 246 1.60 -2.07 -22.47
CA TYR A 246 0.51 -1.20 -22.05
C TYR A 246 -0.67 -1.98 -21.47
N LYS A 247 -0.97 -3.16 -22.04
CA LYS A 247 -2.05 -4.02 -21.55
C LYS A 247 -1.72 -4.62 -20.18
N VAL A 248 -0.51 -5.14 -20.01
CA VAL A 248 -0.05 -5.72 -18.75
C VAL A 248 0.04 -4.61 -17.67
N SER A 249 0.57 -3.45 -18.03
CA SER A 249 0.62 -2.28 -17.13
C SER A 249 -0.78 -1.83 -16.73
N LEU A 250 -1.74 -1.82 -17.65
CA LEU A 250 -3.12 -1.46 -17.38
C LEU A 250 -3.82 -2.48 -16.46
N MET A 251 -3.52 -3.77 -16.63
CA MET A 251 -4.01 -4.82 -15.71
C MET A 251 -3.47 -4.61 -14.29
N TYR A 252 -2.16 -4.36 -14.16
CA TYR A 252 -1.54 -4.09 -12.87
C TYR A 252 -2.12 -2.82 -12.24
N MET A 253 -2.20 -1.74 -13.00
CA MET A 253 -2.75 -0.47 -12.57
C MET A 253 -4.21 -0.61 -12.11
N ALA A 254 -5.06 -1.34 -12.87
CA ALA A 254 -6.44 -1.58 -12.47
C ALA A 254 -6.53 -2.34 -11.13
N SER A 255 -5.69 -3.34 -10.92
CA SER A 255 -5.63 -4.10 -9.66
C SER A 255 -5.20 -3.23 -8.48
N ARG A 256 -4.17 -2.40 -8.68
CA ARG A 256 -3.66 -1.48 -7.66
C ARG A 256 -4.68 -0.39 -7.33
N LEU A 257 -5.26 0.22 -8.36
CA LEU A 257 -6.26 1.27 -8.21
C LEU A 257 -7.50 0.75 -7.46
N PHE A 258 -8.02 -0.44 -7.82
CA PHE A 258 -9.11 -1.08 -7.09
C PHE A 258 -8.78 -1.23 -5.60
N THR A 259 -7.62 -1.80 -5.28
CA THR A 259 -7.18 -2.01 -3.89
C THR A 259 -7.01 -0.69 -3.15
N THR A 260 -6.39 0.31 -3.77
CA THR A 260 -6.15 1.62 -3.17
C THR A 260 -7.46 2.36 -2.89
N LEU A 261 -8.38 2.41 -3.87
CA LEU A 261 -9.67 3.06 -3.69
C LEU A 261 -10.52 2.39 -2.62
N THR A 262 -10.55 1.06 -2.59
CA THR A 262 -11.30 0.34 -1.55
C THR A 262 -10.75 0.61 -0.15
N LEU A 263 -9.43 0.60 0.04
CA LEU A 263 -8.81 0.91 1.34
C LEU A 263 -9.09 2.34 1.80
N ILE A 264 -9.01 3.31 0.89
CA ILE A 264 -9.20 4.73 1.21
C ILE A 264 -10.66 5.05 1.50
N TYR A 265 -11.60 4.48 0.72
CA TYR A 265 -13.00 4.90 0.78
C TYR A 265 -13.89 4.02 1.69
N ILE A 266 -13.46 2.81 2.09
CA ILE A 266 -14.21 1.97 3.03
C ILE A 266 -14.50 2.71 4.35
N PRO A 267 -13.56 3.36 5.05
CA PRO A 267 -13.85 4.08 6.29
C PRO A 267 -14.86 5.23 6.10
N LEU A 268 -14.73 5.98 4.99
CA LEU A 268 -15.66 7.08 4.65
C LEU A 268 -17.07 6.58 4.31
N TYR A 269 -17.17 5.46 3.58
CA TYR A 269 -18.44 4.79 3.29
C TYR A 269 -19.13 4.29 4.57
N LEU A 270 -18.36 3.73 5.50
CA LEU A 270 -18.91 3.25 6.78
C LEU A 270 -19.42 4.41 7.64
N ASP A 271 -18.73 5.55 7.64
CA ASP A 271 -19.18 6.76 8.32
C ASP A 271 -20.47 7.33 7.69
N GLU A 272 -20.51 7.38 6.35
CA GLU A 272 -21.70 7.81 5.59
C GLU A 272 -22.90 6.91 5.90
N LYS A 273 -22.71 5.58 5.86
CA LYS A 273 -23.76 4.59 6.16
C LYS A 273 -24.27 4.69 7.59
N GLY A 274 -23.36 4.93 8.53
CA GLY A 274 -23.70 5.15 9.94
C GLY A 274 -24.50 6.43 10.18
N ALA A 275 -24.44 7.42 9.28
CA ALA A 275 -25.24 8.65 9.37
C ALA A 275 -26.75 8.41 9.20
N GLY A 276 -27.13 7.37 8.48
CA GLY A 276 -28.53 7.02 8.20
C GLY A 276 -29.15 5.94 9.10
N SER A 277 -28.41 5.44 10.10
CA SER A 277 -28.87 4.33 10.95
C SER A 277 -29.05 4.79 12.41
N GLU A 278 -30.14 4.37 13.06
CA GLU A 278 -30.37 4.52 14.51
C GLU A 278 -29.46 3.62 15.38
N SER A 279 -28.49 2.93 14.77
CA SER A 279 -27.55 2.10 15.53
C SER A 279 -26.63 2.95 16.39
N THR A 280 -26.46 2.55 17.64
CA THR A 280 -25.58 3.17 18.64
C THR A 280 -24.19 3.40 18.08
N GLY A 281 -23.62 4.58 18.30
CA GLY A 281 -22.31 5.01 17.76
C GLY A 281 -21.15 4.05 18.02
N ASP A 282 -21.21 3.25 19.08
CA ASP A 282 -20.23 2.20 19.40
C ASP A 282 -20.06 1.16 18.27
N GLY A 283 -21.15 0.77 17.64
CA GLY A 283 -21.11 -0.20 16.52
C GLY A 283 -20.38 0.36 15.30
N ILE A 284 -20.52 1.65 15.00
CA ILE A 284 -19.90 2.30 13.83
C ILE A 284 -18.39 2.42 14.01
N ARG A 285 -17.93 2.86 15.19
CA ARG A 285 -16.49 3.00 15.52
C ARG A 285 -15.78 1.65 15.39
N GLN A 286 -16.38 0.59 15.93
CA GLN A 286 -15.86 -0.75 15.83
C GLN A 286 -15.84 -1.25 14.37
N THR A 287 -16.87 -0.95 13.59
CA THR A 287 -17.00 -1.37 12.19
C THR A 287 -15.94 -0.69 11.30
N ILE A 288 -15.64 0.60 11.51
CA ILE A 288 -14.59 1.34 10.78
C ILE A 288 -13.20 0.70 10.94
N ALA A 289 -12.92 0.07 12.07
CA ALA A 289 -11.66 -0.62 12.29
C ALA A 289 -11.71 -2.11 11.87
N SER A 290 -12.83 -2.81 12.11
CA SER A 290 -12.92 -4.26 11.88
C SER A 290 -13.15 -4.63 10.41
N VAL A 291 -13.84 -3.81 9.62
CA VAL A 291 -14.10 -4.10 8.20
C VAL A 291 -12.80 -4.10 7.38
N PRO A 292 -11.92 -3.10 7.46
CA PRO A 292 -10.61 -3.16 6.80
C PRO A 292 -9.75 -4.33 7.30
N LEU A 293 -9.81 -4.67 8.59
CA LEU A 293 -9.13 -5.83 9.14
C LEU A 293 -9.56 -7.13 8.45
N VAL A 294 -10.87 -7.38 8.33
CA VAL A 294 -11.41 -8.57 7.65
C VAL A 294 -11.00 -8.59 6.17
N CYS A 295 -11.09 -7.45 5.48
CA CYS A 295 -10.62 -7.31 4.10
C CYS A 295 -9.14 -7.72 3.98
N PHE A 296 -8.29 -7.25 4.88
CA PHE A 296 -6.86 -7.53 4.85
C PHE A 296 -6.53 -8.99 5.19
N VAL A 297 -7.20 -9.59 6.17
CA VAL A 297 -7.05 -11.02 6.52
C VAL A 297 -7.47 -11.90 5.34
N ALA A 298 -8.60 -11.60 4.69
CA ALA A 298 -9.07 -12.32 3.51
C ALA A 298 -8.06 -12.19 2.34
N SER A 299 -7.52 -10.99 2.12
CA SER A 299 -6.45 -10.74 1.15
C SER A 299 -5.20 -11.59 1.41
N PHE A 300 -4.77 -11.66 2.66
CA PHE A 300 -3.61 -12.46 3.06
C PHE A 300 -3.81 -13.96 2.81
N LEU A 301 -4.93 -14.51 3.27
CA LEU A 301 -5.26 -15.91 3.05
C LEU A 301 -5.29 -16.26 1.55
N THR A 302 -5.86 -15.37 0.74
CA THR A 302 -5.90 -15.54 -0.72
C THR A 302 -4.51 -15.51 -1.33
N SER A 303 -3.62 -14.63 -0.89
CA SER A 303 -2.21 -14.58 -1.36
C SER A 303 -1.49 -15.91 -1.14
N ILE A 304 -1.73 -16.55 0.02
CA ILE A 304 -1.18 -17.88 0.33
C ILE A 304 -1.77 -18.94 -0.61
N LEU A 305 -3.10 -18.93 -0.82
CA LEU A 305 -3.77 -19.91 -1.68
C LEU A 305 -3.33 -19.80 -3.15
N VAL A 306 -3.20 -18.59 -3.67
CA VAL A 306 -2.74 -18.36 -5.05
C VAL A 306 -1.32 -18.87 -5.27
N LYS A 307 -0.46 -18.87 -4.24
CA LYS A 307 0.91 -19.43 -4.32
C LYS A 307 0.93 -20.92 -4.70
N PHE A 308 -0.10 -21.70 -4.37
CA PHE A 308 -0.18 -23.11 -4.73
C PHE A 308 -0.45 -23.38 -6.22
N ARG A 309 -0.70 -22.33 -7.03
CA ARG A 309 -0.81 -22.37 -8.50
C ARG A 309 -1.72 -23.48 -9.04
N TRP A 310 -2.85 -23.73 -8.41
CA TRP A 310 -3.83 -24.72 -8.89
C TRP A 310 -4.48 -24.32 -10.22
N CYS A 311 -4.47 -23.02 -10.54
CA CYS A 311 -4.99 -22.46 -11.79
C CYS A 311 -3.95 -21.53 -12.40
N GLY A 312 -4.02 -21.32 -13.73
CA GLY A 312 -3.17 -20.35 -14.42
C GLY A 312 -3.46 -18.90 -13.98
N ASP A 313 -2.43 -18.05 -14.02
CA ASP A 313 -2.52 -16.65 -13.54
C ASP A 313 -3.63 -15.83 -14.22
N LYS A 314 -3.95 -16.11 -15.51
CA LYS A 314 -5.07 -15.48 -16.24
C LYS A 314 -6.44 -15.85 -15.64
N VAL A 315 -6.61 -17.11 -15.23
CA VAL A 315 -7.85 -17.59 -14.61
C VAL A 315 -8.02 -16.99 -13.23
N VAL A 316 -6.95 -16.94 -12.43
CA VAL A 316 -6.96 -16.31 -11.09
C VAL A 316 -7.31 -14.83 -11.20
N TYR A 317 -6.73 -14.13 -12.18
CA TYR A 317 -7.05 -12.73 -12.45
C TYR A 317 -8.52 -12.53 -12.82
N LEU A 318 -9.05 -13.37 -13.72
CA LEU A 318 -10.47 -13.35 -14.12
C LEU A 318 -11.39 -13.56 -12.94
N VAL A 319 -11.14 -14.60 -12.13
CA VAL A 319 -11.93 -14.86 -10.90
C VAL A 319 -11.88 -13.67 -9.95
N GLY A 320 -10.70 -13.08 -9.75
CA GLY A 320 -10.54 -11.87 -8.93
C GLY A 320 -11.40 -10.71 -9.42
N ILE A 321 -11.41 -10.43 -10.74
CA ILE A 321 -12.26 -9.38 -11.33
C ILE A 321 -13.75 -9.67 -11.13
N VAL A 322 -14.17 -10.89 -11.37
CA VAL A 322 -15.61 -11.28 -11.18
C VAL A 322 -16.02 -11.05 -9.73
N LEU A 323 -15.19 -11.42 -8.75
CA LEU A 323 -15.45 -11.16 -7.34
C LEU A 323 -15.47 -9.65 -7.02
N ALA A 324 -14.58 -8.85 -7.63
CA ALA A 324 -14.58 -7.41 -7.50
C ALA A 324 -15.89 -6.77 -8.02
N LEU A 325 -16.37 -7.22 -9.18
CA LEU A 325 -17.65 -6.76 -9.75
C LEU A 325 -18.83 -7.17 -8.88
N ILE A 326 -18.84 -8.41 -8.38
CA ILE A 326 -19.88 -8.87 -7.45
C ILE A 326 -19.89 -8.00 -6.19
N ALA A 327 -18.73 -7.72 -5.59
CA ALA A 327 -18.63 -6.87 -4.41
C ALA A 327 -19.13 -5.45 -4.70
N SER A 328 -18.74 -4.84 -5.85
CA SER A 328 -19.16 -3.51 -6.25
C SER A 328 -20.67 -3.41 -6.46
N VAL A 329 -21.29 -4.40 -7.09
CA VAL A 329 -22.75 -4.47 -7.28
C VAL A 329 -23.45 -4.70 -5.94
N TRP A 330 -22.88 -5.55 -5.09
CA TRP A 330 -23.48 -5.86 -3.79
C TRP A 330 -23.48 -4.67 -2.83
N ILE A 331 -22.45 -3.83 -2.86
CA ILE A 331 -22.41 -2.57 -2.11
C ILE A 331 -23.66 -1.74 -2.43
N LYS A 332 -24.00 -1.59 -3.71
CA LYS A 332 -25.18 -0.81 -4.14
C LYS A 332 -26.50 -1.52 -3.83
N ALA A 333 -26.58 -2.81 -4.10
CA ALA A 333 -27.78 -3.61 -3.87
C ALA A 333 -28.03 -3.89 -2.36
N GLY A 334 -26.99 -3.94 -1.55
CA GLY A 334 -27.06 -4.26 -0.12
C GLY A 334 -27.69 -3.15 0.72
N SER A 335 -27.88 -1.96 0.17
CA SER A 335 -28.72 -0.92 0.80
C SER A 335 -30.19 -1.35 0.93
N LEU A 336 -30.62 -2.34 0.11
CA LEU A 336 -31.98 -2.91 0.09
C LEU A 336 -32.16 -4.09 1.06
N PHE A 337 -31.09 -4.76 1.47
CA PHE A 337 -31.13 -5.97 2.31
C PHE A 337 -30.26 -5.78 3.55
N ARG A 338 -30.85 -5.69 4.74
CA ARG A 338 -30.17 -5.46 6.02
C ARG A 338 -30.04 -6.75 6.84
N PRO A 339 -28.88 -7.43 6.85
CA PRO A 339 -28.33 -7.91 8.10
C PRO A 339 -26.88 -7.44 8.30
N ASP A 340 -26.49 -7.17 9.56
CA ASP A 340 -25.21 -6.61 9.97
C ASP A 340 -23.96 -7.41 9.51
N GLY A 341 -24.15 -8.71 9.21
CA GLY A 341 -23.08 -9.59 8.68
C GLY A 341 -22.66 -9.34 7.23
N GLN A 342 -23.48 -8.66 6.42
CA GLN A 342 -23.19 -8.49 4.97
C GLN A 342 -21.91 -7.65 4.73
N LEU A 343 -21.62 -6.67 5.57
CA LEU A 343 -20.42 -5.82 5.44
C LEU A 343 -19.14 -6.64 5.51
N TYR A 344 -19.07 -7.64 6.38
CA TYR A 344 -17.89 -8.51 6.52
C TYR A 344 -17.74 -9.46 5.34
N ILE A 345 -18.88 -9.91 4.74
CA ILE A 345 -18.84 -10.72 3.51
C ILE A 345 -18.34 -9.88 2.34
N ILE A 346 -18.86 -8.67 2.17
CA ILE A 346 -18.39 -7.72 1.14
C ILE A 346 -16.90 -7.40 1.34
N ALA A 347 -16.48 -7.13 2.57
CA ALA A 347 -15.06 -6.88 2.89
C ALA A 347 -14.18 -8.08 2.54
N SER A 348 -14.66 -9.30 2.83
CA SER A 348 -13.94 -10.53 2.45
C SER A 348 -13.84 -10.68 0.94
N LEU A 349 -14.90 -10.42 0.18
CA LEU A 349 -14.88 -10.43 -1.28
C LEU A 349 -13.90 -9.39 -1.86
N ILE A 350 -13.88 -8.18 -1.31
CA ILE A 350 -12.93 -7.13 -1.71
C ILE A 350 -11.50 -7.58 -1.44
N GLY A 351 -11.22 -8.16 -0.26
CA GLY A 351 -9.89 -8.64 0.08
C GLY A 351 -9.42 -9.78 -0.82
N VAL A 352 -10.29 -10.76 -1.07
CA VAL A 352 -10.01 -11.89 -1.99
C VAL A 352 -9.76 -11.38 -3.40
N SER A 353 -10.64 -10.53 -3.92
CA SER A 353 -10.53 -10.01 -5.28
C SER A 353 -9.27 -9.16 -5.48
N GLY A 354 -9.00 -8.23 -4.56
CA GLY A 354 -7.82 -7.37 -4.60
C GLY A 354 -6.51 -8.16 -4.59
N SER A 355 -6.41 -9.16 -3.72
CA SER A 355 -5.23 -10.03 -3.64
C SER A 355 -5.07 -10.91 -4.89
N ALA A 356 -6.14 -11.56 -5.33
CA ALA A 356 -6.12 -12.42 -6.52
C ALA A 356 -5.68 -11.65 -7.77
N THR A 357 -6.26 -10.46 -8.01
CA THR A 357 -5.91 -9.62 -9.16
C THR A 357 -4.50 -9.05 -9.04
N MET A 358 -4.08 -8.64 -7.85
CA MET A 358 -2.75 -8.06 -7.63
C MET A 358 -1.63 -9.07 -7.85
N VAL A 359 -1.74 -10.26 -7.22
CA VAL A 359 -0.71 -11.30 -7.33
C VAL A 359 -0.61 -11.81 -8.77
N SER A 360 -1.76 -12.10 -9.41
CA SER A 360 -1.75 -12.60 -10.79
C SER A 360 -1.29 -11.56 -11.82
N SER A 361 -1.60 -10.27 -11.63
CA SER A 361 -1.06 -9.21 -12.51
C SER A 361 0.45 -9.07 -12.40
N LEU A 362 1.03 -9.22 -11.20
CA LEU A 362 2.48 -9.25 -11.00
C LEU A 362 3.13 -10.47 -11.67
N CYS A 363 2.51 -11.66 -11.55
CA CYS A 363 3.00 -12.87 -12.20
C CYS A 363 2.99 -12.74 -13.73
N LEU A 364 1.88 -12.21 -14.30
CA LEU A 364 1.78 -11.95 -15.74
C LEU A 364 2.78 -10.90 -16.23
N THR A 365 3.06 -9.88 -15.41
CA THR A 365 4.10 -8.88 -15.69
C THR A 365 5.48 -9.53 -15.72
N ALA A 366 5.79 -10.37 -14.73
CA ALA A 366 7.07 -11.09 -14.66
C ALA A 366 7.26 -12.05 -15.82
N GLU A 367 6.21 -12.78 -16.22
CA GLU A 367 6.21 -13.67 -17.39
C GLU A 367 6.49 -12.87 -18.68
N PHE A 368 5.82 -11.73 -18.85
CA PHE A 368 6.03 -10.84 -19.99
C PHE A 368 7.48 -10.33 -20.08
N VAL A 369 8.04 -9.87 -18.97
CA VAL A 369 9.43 -9.40 -18.88
C VAL A 369 10.39 -10.52 -19.30
N LYS A 370 10.17 -11.73 -18.79
CA LYS A 370 11.01 -12.89 -19.08
C LYS A 370 10.95 -13.30 -20.54
N VAL A 371 9.76 -13.34 -21.15
CA VAL A 371 9.56 -13.77 -22.55
C VAL A 371 10.17 -12.79 -23.55
N ASN A 372 10.13 -11.49 -23.25
CA ASN A 372 10.58 -10.47 -24.21
C ASN A 372 12.00 -9.95 -23.95
N GLY A 373 12.69 -10.44 -22.90
CA GLY A 373 14.07 -10.04 -22.58
C GLY A 373 14.24 -8.59 -22.15
N TYR A 374 13.14 -7.92 -21.71
CA TYR A 374 13.22 -6.54 -21.24
C TYR A 374 13.83 -6.45 -19.85
N GLY A 375 14.50 -5.32 -19.56
CA GLY A 375 14.99 -5.02 -18.21
C GLY A 375 13.82 -4.92 -17.21
N GLY A 376 13.72 -5.90 -16.32
CA GLY A 376 12.62 -5.97 -15.35
C GLY A 376 12.49 -4.71 -14.49
N ALA A 377 13.61 -4.14 -14.05
CA ALA A 377 13.62 -2.93 -13.23
C ALA A 377 12.92 -1.74 -13.92
N SER A 378 13.17 -1.51 -15.21
CA SER A 378 12.56 -0.43 -15.98
C SER A 378 11.06 -0.60 -16.12
N VAL A 379 10.58 -1.83 -16.39
CA VAL A 379 9.16 -2.14 -16.50
C VAL A 379 8.45 -1.87 -15.18
N TYR A 380 8.96 -2.43 -14.08
CA TYR A 380 8.33 -2.27 -12.77
C TYR A 380 8.37 -0.81 -12.28
N SER A 381 9.45 -0.08 -12.54
CA SER A 381 9.55 1.33 -12.18
C SER A 381 8.51 2.18 -12.92
N MET A 382 8.35 1.97 -14.22
CA MET A 382 7.36 2.69 -15.03
C MET A 382 5.93 2.38 -14.59
N VAL A 383 5.63 1.11 -14.35
CA VAL A 383 4.31 0.65 -13.90
C VAL A 383 3.99 1.22 -12.53
N THR A 384 4.94 1.20 -11.59
CA THR A 384 4.74 1.72 -10.24
C THR A 384 4.60 3.25 -10.22
N PHE A 385 5.39 3.96 -11.02
CA PHE A 385 5.27 5.41 -11.17
C PHE A 385 3.88 5.81 -11.68
N THR A 386 3.42 5.14 -12.75
CA THR A 386 2.10 5.39 -13.36
C THR A 386 0.97 5.07 -12.38
N ASP A 387 1.07 3.95 -11.63
CA ASP A 387 0.10 3.57 -10.61
C ASP A 387 -0.08 4.65 -9.55
N LYS A 388 1.00 5.16 -8.98
CA LYS A 388 0.95 6.19 -7.94
C LYS A 388 0.30 7.49 -8.43
N LEU A 389 0.67 7.94 -9.63
CA LEU A 389 0.08 9.15 -10.21
C LEU A 389 -1.40 9.00 -10.52
N ILE A 390 -1.79 7.87 -11.11
CA ILE A 390 -3.20 7.64 -11.46
C ILE A 390 -4.04 7.46 -10.20
N SER A 391 -3.55 6.70 -9.22
CA SER A 391 -4.25 6.50 -7.96
C SER A 391 -4.48 7.82 -7.22
N GLY A 392 -3.45 8.66 -7.11
CA GLY A 392 -3.58 10.01 -6.53
C GLY A 392 -4.53 10.91 -7.32
N GLY A 393 -4.42 10.90 -8.66
CA GLY A 393 -5.30 11.67 -9.55
C GLY A 393 -6.77 11.26 -9.45
N VAL A 394 -7.05 9.96 -9.37
CA VAL A 394 -8.42 9.44 -9.21
C VAL A 394 -8.97 9.83 -7.83
N VAL A 395 -8.18 9.74 -6.76
CA VAL A 395 -8.61 10.20 -5.43
C VAL A 395 -8.93 11.68 -5.45
N LEU A 396 -8.08 12.52 -6.04
CA LEU A 396 -8.35 13.95 -6.18
C LEU A 396 -9.61 14.23 -7.00
N LEU A 397 -9.79 13.53 -8.13
CA LEU A 397 -10.99 13.67 -8.98
C LEU A 397 -12.25 13.32 -8.18
N VAL A 398 -12.26 12.18 -7.48
CA VAL A 398 -13.39 11.76 -6.66
C VAL A 398 -13.71 12.81 -5.59
N GLN A 399 -12.69 13.35 -4.92
CA GLN A 399 -12.89 14.37 -3.89
C GLN A 399 -13.42 15.70 -4.46
N ASN A 400 -13.01 16.08 -5.67
CA ASN A 400 -13.55 17.25 -6.36
C ASN A 400 -15.02 17.09 -6.80
N LEU A 401 -15.47 15.85 -6.99
CA LEU A 401 -16.86 15.55 -7.37
C LEU A 401 -17.79 15.44 -6.15
N GLN A 402 -17.25 15.49 -4.94
CA GLN A 402 -18.06 15.45 -3.72
C GLN A 402 -18.94 16.70 -3.63
N CYS A 403 -20.23 16.48 -3.39
CA CYS A 403 -21.20 17.56 -3.26
C CYS A 403 -20.93 18.43 -2.04
N THR A 404 -21.08 19.74 -2.19
CA THR A 404 -21.11 20.72 -1.11
C THR A 404 -22.44 21.47 -1.16
N PRO A 405 -23.33 21.36 -0.13
CA PRO A 405 -23.16 20.60 1.11
C PRO A 405 -23.31 19.07 0.93
N LYS A 406 -22.73 18.30 1.85
CA LYS A 406 -22.72 16.81 1.80
C LYS A 406 -24.12 16.19 1.76
N GLU A 407 -25.11 16.87 2.31
CA GLU A 407 -26.52 16.47 2.36
C GLU A 407 -27.15 16.30 0.95
N MET A 408 -26.59 16.94 -0.06
CA MET A 408 -27.07 16.78 -1.45
C MET A 408 -26.70 15.43 -2.07
N CYS A 409 -25.70 14.74 -1.53
CA CYS A 409 -25.23 13.44 -2.02
C CYS A 409 -25.10 12.42 -0.86
N PRO A 410 -26.19 11.92 -0.30
CA PRO A 410 -26.17 11.09 0.93
C PRO A 410 -25.55 9.71 0.73
N HIS A 411 -25.30 9.28 -0.52
CA HIS A 411 -24.72 7.98 -0.87
C HIS A 411 -23.47 8.12 -1.74
N PHE A 412 -22.69 9.19 -1.54
CA PHE A 412 -21.56 9.50 -2.40
C PHE A 412 -20.48 8.43 -2.37
N TYR A 413 -20.03 8.02 -1.20
CA TYR A 413 -18.97 7.02 -1.07
C TYR A 413 -19.45 5.60 -1.37
N GLU A 414 -20.74 5.31 -1.18
CA GLU A 414 -21.38 4.09 -1.70
C GLU A 414 -21.29 4.04 -3.22
N ASP A 415 -21.59 5.14 -3.90
CA ASP A 415 -21.50 5.26 -5.36
C ASP A 415 -20.06 5.15 -5.86
N VAL A 416 -19.09 5.73 -5.15
CA VAL A 416 -17.66 5.61 -5.49
C VAL A 416 -17.22 4.15 -5.42
N LEU A 417 -17.50 3.45 -4.32
CA LEU A 417 -17.11 2.04 -4.16
C LEU A 417 -17.83 1.11 -5.13
N SER A 418 -19.05 1.46 -5.53
CA SER A 418 -19.81 0.67 -6.50
C SER A 418 -19.40 0.98 -7.95
N TYR A 419 -19.54 2.21 -8.38
CA TYR A 419 -19.37 2.57 -9.79
C TYR A 419 -17.90 2.76 -10.19
N VAL A 420 -17.10 3.46 -9.38
CA VAL A 420 -15.69 3.71 -9.74
C VAL A 420 -14.89 2.43 -9.64
N CYS A 421 -15.02 1.67 -8.55
CA CYS A 421 -14.34 0.38 -8.40
C CYS A 421 -14.84 -0.66 -9.41
N GLY A 422 -16.16 -0.66 -9.74
CA GLY A 422 -16.72 -1.49 -10.79
C GLY A 422 -16.13 -1.15 -12.17
N LEU A 423 -16.04 0.14 -12.52
CA LEU A 423 -15.41 0.59 -13.77
C LEU A 423 -13.95 0.19 -13.87
N VAL A 424 -13.19 0.36 -12.80
CA VAL A 424 -11.78 -0.05 -12.74
C VAL A 424 -11.64 -1.56 -12.96
N SER A 425 -12.53 -2.36 -12.36
CA SER A 425 -12.57 -3.81 -12.57
C SER A 425 -12.91 -4.17 -14.02
N LEU A 426 -13.82 -3.46 -14.66
CA LEU A 426 -14.14 -3.63 -16.10
C LEU A 426 -12.95 -3.29 -17.00
N ILE A 427 -12.18 -2.24 -16.68
CA ILE A 427 -10.94 -1.90 -17.40
C ILE A 427 -9.95 -3.07 -17.31
N GLY A 428 -9.78 -3.66 -16.13
CA GLY A 428 -8.97 -4.86 -15.93
C GLY A 428 -9.44 -6.04 -16.77
N LEU A 429 -10.76 -6.27 -16.84
CA LEU A 429 -11.36 -7.35 -17.64
C LEU A 429 -11.11 -7.16 -19.15
N VAL A 430 -11.31 -5.95 -19.66
CA VAL A 430 -11.05 -5.62 -21.07
C VAL A 430 -9.56 -5.80 -21.39
N SER A 431 -8.66 -5.39 -20.49
CA SER A 431 -7.22 -5.58 -20.66
C SER A 431 -6.85 -7.07 -20.75
N LEU A 432 -7.41 -7.90 -19.87
CA LEU A 432 -7.22 -9.35 -19.90
C LEU A 432 -7.74 -9.97 -21.20
N ALA A 433 -8.95 -9.61 -21.63
CA ALA A 433 -9.57 -10.12 -22.87
C ALA A 433 -8.72 -9.78 -24.11
N THR A 434 -8.20 -8.54 -24.18
CA THR A 434 -7.33 -8.12 -25.29
C THR A 434 -5.95 -8.79 -25.25
N LEU A 435 -5.48 -9.21 -24.09
CA LEU A 435 -4.25 -9.98 -23.96
C LEU A 435 -4.44 -11.42 -24.47
N HIS A 436 -5.59 -12.03 -24.20
CA HIS A 436 -5.91 -13.40 -24.61
C HIS A 436 -6.01 -13.56 -26.12
N CYS A 437 -6.59 -12.60 -26.82
CA CYS A 437 -6.75 -12.62 -28.28
C CYS A 437 -5.43 -12.58 -29.10
N ARG A 438 -4.28 -12.28 -28.47
CA ARG A 438 -2.99 -12.16 -29.18
C ARG A 438 -1.98 -13.28 -28.87
N LEU A 439 -2.28 -14.15 -27.91
CA LEU A 439 -1.42 -15.25 -27.51
C LEU A 439 -1.88 -16.61 -28.09
N ASN A 440 -2.95 -16.60 -28.90
CA ASN A 440 -3.35 -17.66 -29.81
C ASN A 440 -2.98 -17.28 -31.25
#